data_7aa15abc8d6181cab776a2ea2edc4825
#
_entry.id   7aa15abc8d6181cab776a2ea2edc4825
#
_cell.length_a   1.000
_cell.length_b   1.000
_cell.length_c   1.000
_cell.angle_alpha   90.00
_cell.angle_beta   90.00
_cell.angle_gamma   90.00
#
_symmetry.space_group_name_H-M   'P 1'
#
loop_
_entity.id
_entity.type
_entity.pdbx_description
1 polymer ?
#
loop_
_entity_poly.entity_id
_entity_poly.type
_entity_poly.pdbx_seq_one_letter_code
_entity_poly.pdbx_strand_id
1 'polypeptide(L)'
;YNKNFVYGLLAAGGTLGILIPPSLPMIVYGFVTEESVISLFLAGIGPGIFLITLFIIFSIIYSKYFGGYKRVPPASWKERKKYSIKVLPTLTLAVLILGGIYTGVFTPTEAAAVGFSLALFLTTILLRSLTLADFKKALFESMVTTAAILVIIAGAKIFGKAIALYRIPQD
;
A
#
# COMPACT_ATOMS: atom_id res chain seq x y z
N TYR A 1 14.07 2.63 -22.06
CA TYR A 1 14.72 2.13 -20.82
C TYR A 1 15.10 0.67 -20.97
N ASN A 2 16.18 0.26 -20.33
CA ASN A 2 16.54 -1.14 -20.19
C ASN A 2 15.45 -1.87 -19.37
N LYS A 3 14.99 -3.03 -19.84
CA LYS A 3 13.92 -3.80 -19.17
C LYS A 3 14.29 -4.19 -17.74
N ASN A 4 15.54 -4.59 -17.51
CA ASN A 4 16.01 -4.99 -16.18
C ASN A 4 15.96 -3.83 -15.18
N PHE A 5 16.31 -2.61 -15.63
CA PHE A 5 16.17 -1.40 -14.82
C PHE A 5 14.71 -1.13 -14.44
N VAL A 6 13.80 -1.22 -15.43
CA VAL A 6 12.37 -0.99 -15.18
C VAL A 6 11.81 -2.02 -14.20
N TYR A 7 12.13 -3.29 -14.38
CA TYR A 7 11.69 -4.34 -13.44
C TYR A 7 12.27 -4.15 -12.04
N GLY A 8 13.55 -3.81 -11.93
CA GLY A 8 14.18 -3.50 -10.65
C GLY A 8 13.55 -2.30 -9.96
N LEU A 9 13.26 -1.23 -10.70
CA LEU A 9 12.61 -0.04 -10.16
C LEU A 9 11.17 -0.31 -9.72
N LEU A 10 10.42 -1.11 -10.48
CA LEU A 10 9.06 -1.52 -10.12
C LEU A 10 9.05 -2.40 -8.87
N ALA A 11 9.97 -3.36 -8.78
CA ALA A 11 10.11 -4.20 -7.59
C ALA A 11 10.49 -3.38 -6.35
N ALA A 12 11.46 -2.48 -6.48
CA ALA A 12 11.86 -1.57 -5.42
C ALA A 12 10.72 -0.60 -5.04
N GLY A 13 9.98 -0.08 -6.03
CA GLY A 13 8.80 0.75 -5.80
C GLY A 13 7.69 0.03 -5.02
N GLY A 14 7.54 -1.28 -5.22
CA GLY A 14 6.61 -2.10 -4.45
C GLY A 14 6.88 -2.09 -2.95
N THR A 15 8.14 -1.91 -2.51
CA THR A 15 8.48 -1.82 -1.09
C THR A 15 7.95 -0.55 -0.41
N LEU A 16 7.66 0.51 -1.19
CA LEU A 16 7.06 1.74 -0.66
C LEU A 16 5.68 1.51 -0.06
N GLY A 17 4.94 0.50 -0.51
CA GLY A 17 3.63 0.14 0.04
C GLY A 17 3.67 -0.31 1.51
N ILE A 18 4.86 -0.63 2.05
CA ILE A 18 5.05 -0.93 3.47
C ILE A 18 5.09 0.37 4.30
N LEU A 19 5.63 1.45 3.74
CA LEU A 19 5.85 2.72 4.44
C LEU A 19 4.76 3.76 4.18
N ILE A 20 4.16 3.73 2.99
CA ILE A 20 3.17 4.74 2.59
C ILE A 20 1.78 4.25 3.00
N PRO A 21 1.05 5.01 3.85
CA PRO A 21 -0.30 4.64 4.25
C PRO A 21 -1.31 4.60 3.08
N PRO A 22 -2.34 3.73 3.15
CA PRO A 22 -2.60 2.73 4.17
C PRO A 22 -1.69 1.50 4.02
N SER A 23 -1.02 1.10 5.10
CA SER A 23 -0.03 0.00 5.10
C SER A 23 -0.50 -1.14 5.99
N LEU A 24 -0.71 -2.33 5.40
CA LEU A 24 -1.10 -3.51 6.15
C LEU A 24 -0.05 -3.93 7.21
N PRO A 25 1.27 -3.95 6.92
CA PRO A 25 2.27 -4.23 7.93
C PRO A 25 2.24 -3.28 9.12
N MET A 26 1.99 -1.98 8.92
CA MET A 26 1.86 -1.02 10.01
C MET A 26 0.61 -1.25 10.85
N ILE A 27 -0.52 -1.64 10.25
CA ILE A 27 -1.73 -2.03 10.98
C ILE A 27 -1.45 -3.25 11.85
N VAL A 28 -0.83 -4.28 11.28
CA VAL A 28 -0.46 -5.51 12.00
C VAL A 28 0.52 -5.21 13.13
N TYR A 29 1.53 -4.39 12.88
CA TYR A 29 2.48 -3.97 13.91
C TYR A 29 1.78 -3.25 15.04
N GLY A 30 0.94 -2.25 14.75
CA GLY A 30 0.18 -1.52 15.77
C GLY A 30 -0.72 -2.44 16.60
N PHE A 31 -1.34 -3.43 15.97
CA PHE A 31 -2.15 -4.42 16.70
C PHE A 31 -1.31 -5.32 17.62
N VAL A 32 -0.12 -5.72 17.19
CA VAL A 32 0.75 -6.63 17.98
C VAL A 32 1.42 -5.91 19.14
N THR A 33 1.82 -4.63 18.91
CA THR A 33 2.55 -3.81 19.90
C THR A 33 1.64 -2.91 20.72
N GLU A 34 0.33 -2.92 20.45
CA GLU A 34 -0.67 -2.03 21.07
C GLU A 34 -0.41 -0.54 20.81
N GLU A 35 0.29 -0.23 19.73
CA GLU A 35 0.60 1.13 19.30
C GLU A 35 -0.49 1.72 18.40
N SER A 36 -0.60 3.04 18.41
CA SER A 36 -1.56 3.76 17.56
C SER A 36 -1.23 3.62 16.07
N VAL A 37 -2.13 2.98 15.31
CA VAL A 37 -2.01 2.85 13.86
C VAL A 37 -1.91 4.21 13.16
N ILE A 38 -2.63 5.23 13.67
CA ILE A 38 -2.59 6.60 13.15
C ILE A 38 -1.18 7.17 13.31
N SER A 39 -0.58 7.01 14.50
CA SER A 39 0.78 7.48 14.78
C SER A 39 1.82 6.77 13.91
N LEU A 40 1.66 5.47 13.69
CA LEU A 40 2.52 4.69 12.79
C LEU A 40 2.40 5.17 11.34
N PHE A 41 1.19 5.44 10.87
CA PHE A 41 0.96 5.98 9.53
C PHE A 41 1.61 7.35 9.35
N LEU A 42 1.49 8.25 10.33
CA LEU A 42 2.14 9.56 10.31
C LEU A 42 3.67 9.42 10.32
N ALA A 43 4.21 8.52 11.15
CA ALA A 43 5.64 8.24 11.20
C ALA A 43 6.20 7.70 9.89
N GLY A 44 5.40 6.93 9.12
CA GLY A 44 5.78 6.39 7.82
C GLY A 44 5.90 7.40 6.69
N ILE A 45 5.24 8.58 6.81
CA ILE A 45 5.23 9.59 5.74
C ILE A 45 6.64 10.13 5.47
N GLY A 46 7.39 10.47 6.52
CA GLY A 46 8.75 11.01 6.40
C GLY A 46 9.70 10.06 5.65
N PRO A 47 9.92 8.83 6.14
CA PRO A 47 10.72 7.82 5.44
C PRO A 47 10.20 7.49 4.03
N GLY A 48 8.89 7.47 3.85
CA GLY A 48 8.25 7.23 2.55
C GLY A 48 8.63 8.31 1.53
N ILE A 49 8.50 9.59 1.87
CA ILE A 49 8.90 10.71 1.01
C ILE A 49 10.40 10.67 0.72
N PHE A 50 11.21 10.37 1.73
CA PHE A 50 12.66 10.25 1.56
C PHE A 50 13.02 9.17 0.55
N LEU A 51 12.43 7.97 0.64
CA LEU A 51 12.67 6.89 -0.31
C LEU A 51 12.16 7.21 -1.72
N ILE A 52 10.98 7.83 -1.86
CA ILE A 52 10.48 8.30 -3.17
C ILE A 52 11.49 9.25 -3.81
N THR A 53 12.01 10.19 -3.02
CA THR A 53 13.00 11.16 -3.49
C THR A 53 14.28 10.47 -3.97
N LEU A 54 14.78 9.49 -3.20
CA LEU A 54 15.93 8.68 -3.61
C LEU A 54 15.67 7.90 -4.91
N PHE A 55 14.50 7.29 -5.06
CA PHE A 55 14.14 6.58 -6.30
C PHE A 55 14.04 7.51 -7.50
N ILE A 56 13.51 8.71 -7.31
CA ILE A 56 13.44 9.74 -8.37
C ILE A 56 14.86 10.14 -8.78
N ILE A 57 15.72 10.51 -7.82
CA ILE A 57 17.11 10.91 -8.06
C ILE A 57 17.86 9.78 -8.77
N PHE A 58 17.78 8.55 -8.24
CA PHE A 58 18.42 7.39 -8.85
C PHE A 58 17.95 7.15 -10.29
N SER A 59 16.63 7.25 -10.53
CA SER A 59 16.03 7.06 -11.86
C SER A 59 16.52 8.12 -12.85
N ILE A 60 16.63 9.37 -12.42
CA ILE A 60 17.13 10.47 -13.26
C ILE A 60 18.61 10.24 -13.60
N ILE A 61 19.44 9.92 -12.60
CA ILE A 61 20.87 9.67 -12.78
C ILE A 61 21.07 8.46 -13.71
N TYR A 62 20.42 7.35 -13.41
CA TYR A 62 20.53 6.15 -14.23
C TYR A 62 20.09 6.39 -15.68
N SER A 63 18.96 7.06 -15.86
CA SER A 63 18.44 7.41 -17.19
C SER A 63 19.39 8.29 -18.00
N LYS A 64 20.07 9.22 -17.32
CA LYS A 64 20.99 10.16 -17.98
C LYS A 64 22.32 9.50 -18.37
N TYR A 65 22.87 8.61 -17.54
CA TYR A 65 24.22 8.08 -17.71
C TYR A 65 24.28 6.66 -18.27
N PHE A 66 23.27 5.82 -17.99
CA PHE A 66 23.29 4.39 -18.32
C PHE A 66 22.12 3.92 -19.19
N GLY A 67 21.07 4.71 -19.31
CA GLY A 67 19.86 4.31 -20.00
C GLY A 67 19.75 4.90 -21.39
N GLY A 68 19.57 4.06 -22.41
CA GLY A 68 19.16 4.49 -23.75
C GLY A 68 17.75 5.08 -23.76
N TYR A 69 17.55 6.18 -23.01
CA TYR A 69 16.25 6.86 -22.91
C TYR A 69 15.86 7.49 -24.25
N LYS A 70 14.78 6.97 -24.84
CA LYS A 70 14.12 7.63 -25.97
C LYS A 70 13.00 8.51 -25.43
N ARG A 71 13.11 9.80 -25.68
CA ARG A 71 12.08 10.76 -25.26
C ARG A 71 10.76 10.49 -26.03
N VAL A 72 9.71 10.26 -25.26
CA VAL A 72 8.36 10.16 -25.81
C VAL A 72 7.76 11.57 -25.88
N PRO A 73 7.03 11.92 -26.95
CA PRO A 73 6.37 13.22 -27.05
C PRO A 73 5.41 13.43 -25.85
N PRO A 74 5.31 14.66 -25.34
CA PRO A 74 4.44 14.95 -24.20
C PRO A 74 2.97 14.70 -24.57
N ALA A 75 2.23 14.07 -23.67
CA ALA A 75 0.81 13.85 -23.83
C ALA A 75 0.04 15.18 -23.93
N SER A 76 -0.95 15.25 -24.83
CA SER A 76 -1.80 16.42 -25.00
C SER A 76 -2.65 16.69 -23.74
N TRP A 77 -3.11 17.95 -23.57
CA TRP A 77 -4.00 18.29 -22.45
C TRP A 77 -5.29 17.46 -22.43
N LYS A 78 -5.81 17.12 -23.61
CA LYS A 78 -7.01 16.28 -23.76
C LYS A 78 -6.78 14.87 -23.23
N GLU A 79 -5.63 14.29 -23.53
CA GLU A 79 -5.23 12.97 -23.03
C GLU A 79 -5.00 13.00 -21.53
N ARG A 80 -4.28 14.03 -21.02
CA ARG A 80 -4.07 14.19 -19.56
C ARG A 80 -5.39 14.25 -18.82
N LYS A 81 -6.33 15.10 -19.26
CA LYS A 81 -7.67 15.21 -18.65
C LYS A 81 -8.42 13.88 -18.69
N LYS A 82 -8.40 13.18 -19.83
CA LYS A 82 -9.06 11.87 -19.99
C LYS A 82 -8.53 10.84 -18.99
N TYR A 83 -7.23 10.74 -18.84
CA TYR A 83 -6.62 9.77 -17.92
C TYR A 83 -6.75 10.19 -16.46
N SER A 84 -6.66 11.49 -16.13
CA SER A 84 -6.91 11.98 -14.77
C SER A 84 -8.32 11.64 -14.28
N ILE A 85 -9.34 11.82 -15.13
CA ILE A 85 -10.73 11.44 -14.76
C ILE A 85 -10.86 9.94 -14.51
N LYS A 86 -10.13 9.10 -15.26
CA LYS A 86 -10.16 7.64 -15.04
C LYS A 86 -9.54 7.21 -13.71
N VAL A 87 -8.59 7.96 -13.20
CA VAL A 87 -7.92 7.66 -11.92
C VAL A 87 -8.71 8.21 -10.72
N LEU A 88 -9.61 9.17 -10.97
CA LEU A 88 -10.36 9.85 -9.91
C LEU A 88 -11.09 8.92 -8.95
N PRO A 89 -11.81 7.86 -9.38
CA PRO A 89 -12.50 6.96 -8.46
C PRO A 89 -11.54 6.26 -7.46
N THR A 90 -10.38 5.83 -7.93
CA THR A 90 -9.36 5.19 -7.09
C THR A 90 -8.73 6.19 -6.11
N LEU A 91 -8.44 7.41 -6.55
CA LEU A 91 -7.94 8.47 -5.68
C LEU A 91 -8.96 8.87 -4.62
N THR A 92 -10.24 8.98 -4.99
CA THR A 92 -11.32 9.29 -4.04
C THR A 92 -11.40 8.25 -2.94
N LEU A 93 -11.27 6.95 -3.27
CA LEU A 93 -11.25 5.88 -2.29
C LEU A 93 -10.09 6.05 -1.30
N ALA A 94 -8.87 6.27 -1.80
CA ALA A 94 -7.69 6.46 -0.96
C ALA A 94 -7.83 7.69 -0.04
N VAL A 95 -8.30 8.83 -0.58
CA VAL A 95 -8.51 10.06 0.18
C VAL A 95 -9.59 9.90 1.24
N LEU A 96 -10.69 9.21 0.93
CA LEU A 96 -11.76 8.94 1.88
C LEU A 96 -11.29 8.07 3.06
N ILE A 97 -10.58 6.99 2.76
CA ILE A 97 -10.07 6.08 3.80
C ILE A 97 -9.06 6.81 4.69
N LEU A 98 -8.03 7.40 4.10
CA LEU A 98 -6.98 8.09 4.87
C LEU A 98 -7.52 9.33 5.59
N GLY A 99 -8.32 10.13 4.89
CA GLY A 99 -8.96 11.30 5.48
C GLY A 99 -9.84 10.93 6.68
N GLY A 100 -10.66 9.89 6.55
CA GLY A 100 -11.51 9.40 7.64
C GLY A 100 -10.71 8.89 8.85
N ILE A 101 -9.59 8.18 8.61
CA ILE A 101 -8.69 7.72 9.69
C ILE A 101 -8.00 8.91 10.36
N TYR A 102 -7.41 9.84 9.60
CA TYR A 102 -6.66 10.97 10.17
C TYR A 102 -7.53 12.02 10.88
N THR A 103 -8.78 12.17 10.45
CA THR A 103 -9.75 13.05 11.13
C THR A 103 -10.44 12.38 12.31
N GLY A 104 -10.18 11.09 12.56
CA GLY A 104 -10.80 10.34 13.66
C GLY A 104 -12.26 9.95 13.41
N VAL A 105 -12.77 10.10 12.19
CA VAL A 105 -14.13 9.68 11.80
C VAL A 105 -14.24 8.17 11.75
N PHE A 106 -13.17 7.48 11.36
CA PHE A 106 -13.09 6.04 11.28
C PHE A 106 -11.88 5.51 12.06
N THR A 107 -12.10 4.43 12.79
CA THR A 107 -11.00 3.54 13.19
C THR A 107 -10.43 2.82 11.95
N PRO A 108 -9.21 2.29 11.98
CA PRO A 108 -8.65 1.51 10.86
C PRO A 108 -9.53 0.33 10.43
N THR A 109 -10.23 -0.31 11.38
CA THR A 109 -11.14 -1.42 11.12
C THR A 109 -12.42 -0.95 10.41
N GLU A 110 -13.01 0.15 10.87
CA GLU A 110 -14.19 0.76 10.21
C GLU A 110 -13.83 1.28 8.83
N ALA A 111 -12.65 1.89 8.67
CA ALA A 111 -12.14 2.36 7.39
C ALA A 111 -11.98 1.20 6.39
N ALA A 112 -11.58 0.00 6.85
CA ALA A 112 -11.52 -1.18 5.99
C ALA A 112 -12.91 -1.60 5.50
N ALA A 113 -13.93 -1.59 6.37
CA ALA A 113 -15.32 -1.91 6.00
C ALA A 113 -15.90 -0.88 5.02
N VAL A 114 -15.67 0.40 5.27
CA VAL A 114 -16.08 1.51 4.38
C VAL A 114 -15.36 1.40 3.03
N GLY A 115 -14.04 1.16 3.06
CA GLY A 115 -13.22 1.00 1.87
C GLY A 115 -13.65 -0.19 1.01
N PHE A 116 -13.93 -1.33 1.63
CA PHE A 116 -14.47 -2.51 0.93
C PHE A 116 -15.82 -2.21 0.29
N SER A 117 -16.73 -1.60 1.04
CA SER A 117 -18.09 -1.26 0.55
C SER A 117 -18.03 -0.28 -0.64
N LEU A 118 -17.18 0.76 -0.53
CA LEU A 118 -16.97 1.73 -1.61
C LEU A 118 -16.29 1.09 -2.84
N ALA A 119 -15.28 0.25 -2.63
CA ALA A 119 -14.62 -0.46 -3.73
C ALA A 119 -15.61 -1.37 -4.47
N LEU A 120 -16.44 -2.09 -3.72
CA LEU A 120 -17.49 -2.94 -4.29
C LEU A 120 -18.52 -2.12 -5.07
N PHE A 121 -18.98 -1.00 -4.51
CA PHE A 121 -19.90 -0.08 -5.18
C PHE A 121 -19.29 0.49 -6.48
N LEU A 122 -18.06 0.99 -6.41
CA LEU A 122 -17.37 1.56 -7.57
C LEU A 122 -17.18 0.53 -8.68
N THR A 123 -16.74 -0.68 -8.33
CA THR A 123 -16.42 -1.72 -9.33
C THR A 123 -17.65 -2.40 -9.92
N THR A 124 -18.73 -2.55 -9.15
CA THR A 124 -19.98 -3.19 -9.62
C THR A 124 -20.91 -2.21 -10.32
N ILE A 125 -21.12 -1.03 -9.75
CA ILE A 125 -22.16 -0.09 -10.22
C ILE A 125 -21.57 0.96 -11.16
N LEU A 126 -20.48 1.63 -10.77
CA LEU A 126 -19.94 2.74 -11.53
C LEU A 126 -19.10 2.27 -12.71
N LEU A 127 -18.11 1.40 -12.45
CA LEU A 127 -17.19 0.91 -13.47
C LEU A 127 -17.71 -0.34 -14.20
N ARG A 128 -18.64 -1.06 -13.59
CA ARG A 128 -19.23 -2.31 -14.12
C ARG A 128 -18.16 -3.30 -14.61
N SER A 129 -17.04 -3.36 -13.90
CA SER A 129 -15.87 -4.15 -14.28
C SER A 129 -15.71 -5.44 -13.46
N LEU A 130 -16.43 -5.58 -12.34
CA LEU A 130 -16.32 -6.72 -11.45
C LEU A 130 -17.28 -7.83 -11.89
N THR A 131 -16.72 -8.98 -12.25
CA THR A 131 -17.52 -10.20 -12.47
C THR A 131 -17.64 -11.03 -11.18
N LEU A 132 -18.63 -11.93 -11.12
CA LEU A 132 -18.79 -12.84 -9.99
C LEU A 132 -17.56 -13.77 -9.83
N ALA A 133 -16.91 -14.13 -10.94
CA ALA A 133 -15.70 -14.93 -10.93
C ALA A 133 -14.53 -14.15 -10.29
N ASP A 134 -14.35 -12.88 -10.69
CA ASP A 134 -13.31 -12.01 -10.12
C ASP A 134 -13.54 -11.77 -8.62
N PHE A 135 -14.81 -11.57 -8.22
CA PHE A 135 -15.16 -11.41 -6.81
C PHE A 135 -14.83 -12.66 -5.98
N LYS A 136 -15.19 -13.86 -6.46
CA LYS A 136 -14.84 -15.11 -5.79
C LYS A 136 -13.33 -15.31 -5.68
N LYS A 137 -12.62 -14.99 -6.75
CA LYS A 137 -11.14 -15.06 -6.78
C LYS A 137 -10.53 -14.10 -5.75
N ALA A 138 -10.96 -12.83 -5.72
CA ALA A 138 -10.50 -11.84 -4.77
C ALA A 138 -10.79 -12.25 -3.32
N LEU A 139 -11.98 -12.82 -3.05
CA LEU A 139 -12.32 -13.39 -1.74
C LEU A 139 -11.34 -14.50 -1.33
N PHE A 140 -11.10 -15.47 -2.20
CA PHE A 140 -10.20 -16.57 -1.91
C PHE A 140 -8.77 -16.09 -1.65
N GLU A 141 -8.24 -15.20 -2.49
CA GLU A 141 -6.91 -14.60 -2.31
C GLU A 141 -6.81 -13.82 -1.00
N SER A 142 -7.85 -13.08 -0.63
CA SER A 142 -7.91 -12.36 0.64
C SER A 142 -7.92 -13.31 1.84
N MET A 143 -8.65 -14.42 1.77
CA MET A 143 -8.68 -15.44 2.81
C MET A 143 -7.29 -16.08 3.01
N VAL A 144 -6.63 -16.45 1.92
CA VAL A 144 -5.27 -17.04 1.96
C VAL A 144 -4.28 -16.06 2.58
N THR A 145 -4.32 -14.79 2.14
CA THR A 145 -3.43 -13.74 2.68
C THR A 145 -3.68 -13.50 4.17
N THR A 146 -4.95 -13.42 4.57
CA THR A 146 -5.33 -13.24 5.98
C THR A 146 -4.87 -14.41 6.83
N ALA A 147 -5.09 -15.66 6.38
CA ALA A 147 -4.63 -16.85 7.08
C ALA A 147 -3.11 -16.86 7.27
N ALA A 148 -2.35 -16.53 6.20
CA ALA A 148 -0.90 -16.45 6.28
C ALA A 148 -0.43 -15.42 7.31
N ILE A 149 -1.02 -14.23 7.33
CA ILE A 149 -0.70 -13.17 8.30
C ILE A 149 -1.02 -13.63 9.75
N LEU A 150 -2.18 -14.24 9.96
CA LEU A 150 -2.57 -14.73 11.28
C LEU A 150 -1.62 -15.81 11.81
N VAL A 151 -1.16 -16.73 10.96
CA VAL A 151 -0.17 -17.75 11.32
C VAL A 151 1.17 -17.09 11.72
N ILE A 152 1.61 -16.09 10.96
CA ILE A 152 2.84 -15.34 11.30
C ILE A 152 2.71 -14.63 12.65
N ILE A 153 1.58 -13.96 12.90
CA ILE A 153 1.32 -13.26 14.16
C ILE A 153 1.29 -14.27 15.34
N ALA A 154 0.62 -15.41 15.16
CA ALA A 154 0.57 -16.44 16.18
C ALA A 154 1.97 -16.97 16.51
N GLY A 155 2.78 -17.29 15.50
CA GLY A 155 4.16 -17.71 15.66
C GLY A 155 5.02 -16.66 16.36
N ALA A 156 4.91 -15.40 15.96
CA ALA A 156 5.64 -14.29 16.58
C ALA A 156 5.25 -14.09 18.05
N LYS A 157 3.97 -14.19 18.40
CA LYS A 157 3.50 -14.09 19.80
C LYS A 157 3.98 -15.25 20.66
N ILE A 158 3.97 -16.49 20.12
CA ILE A 158 4.50 -17.66 20.84
C ILE A 158 6.01 -17.50 21.09
N PHE A 159 6.76 -17.11 20.06
CA PHE A 159 8.19 -16.88 20.16
C PHE A 159 8.53 -15.75 21.13
N GLY A 160 7.83 -14.61 21.03
CA GLY A 160 8.01 -13.47 21.93
C GLY A 160 7.72 -13.85 23.39
N LYS A 161 6.67 -14.66 23.64
CA LYS A 161 6.37 -15.15 24.98
C LYS A 161 7.45 -16.10 25.52
N ALA A 162 7.99 -16.98 24.67
CA ALA A 162 9.09 -17.86 25.03
C ALA A 162 10.35 -17.07 25.43
N ILE A 163 10.76 -16.08 24.61
CA ILE A 163 11.89 -15.20 24.90
C ILE A 163 11.69 -14.45 26.23
N ALA A 164 10.50 -13.91 26.45
CA ALA A 164 10.18 -13.20 27.71
C ALA A 164 10.23 -14.11 28.94
N LEU A 165 9.78 -15.35 28.80
CA LEU A 165 9.85 -16.34 29.91
C LEU A 165 11.30 -16.70 30.28
N TYR A 166 12.18 -16.78 29.28
CA TYR A 166 13.62 -17.04 29.49
C TYR A 166 14.43 -15.77 29.85
N ARG A 167 13.77 -14.61 29.99
CA ARG A 167 14.37 -13.30 30.35
C ARG A 167 15.50 -12.84 29.42
N ILE A 168 15.60 -13.37 28.21
CA ILE A 168 16.66 -13.05 27.23
C ILE A 168 16.82 -11.54 26.96
N PRO A 169 15.75 -10.71 26.90
CA PRO A 169 15.92 -9.27 26.63
C PRO A 169 16.34 -8.45 27.87
N GLN A 170 16.53 -9.07 29.04
CA GLN A 170 16.79 -8.36 30.30
C GLN A 170 18.23 -8.56 30.79
N ASP A 171 18.98 -9.42 30.12
CA ASP A 171 20.41 -9.67 30.30
C ASP A 171 21.23 -8.95 29.19
#